data_fe386ffb8b0e4615abff59d060e00260
#
_entry.id   fe386ffb8b0e4615abff59d060e00260
#
_cell.length_a   1.000
_cell.length_b   1.000
_cell.length_c   1.000
_cell.angle_alpha   90.00
_cell.angle_beta   90.00
_cell.angle_gamma   90.00
#
_symmetry.space_group_name_H-M   'P 1'
#
loop_
_entity.id
_entity.type
_entity.pdbx_description
1 polymer ?
#
loop_
_entity_poly.entity_id
_entity_poly.type
_entity_poly.pdbx_seq_one_letter_code
_entity_poly.pdbx_strand_id
1 'polypeptide(L)'
;MLCNASVDGLANENPAGCGDSDEPMLQVLGSGGPIADDGRASSGYLIWINGKSRFLIDTGGGVFLRFGEAGARFDDLNHIAISHFHTDHSSDLSALLKSGYFSNRTRELSISGPMAGGDYPGTDDYLKRLLSQDNGAYAYLAGYLDGSAGLVKLESTEVDTKLGNATRVYTDPDADIDIDAIGVPHGPVPTVSYRVRIGPQSIVLAGDQNGNSETFIDFARGTSVLVMHMPVPENISGVGRKLHAPPSLIGKIAAETGAGTLLLSHFMARSLENREESLQQIRSRFKGKLVSAVDLACVGF
;
A
#
# COMPACT_ATOMS: atom_id res chain seq x y z
N MET A 1 14.21 16.03 -36.82
CA MET A 1 14.34 15.24 -35.57
C MET A 1 13.27 15.71 -34.61
N LEU A 2 12.15 15.00 -34.54
CA LEU A 2 11.07 15.30 -33.62
C LEU A 2 11.41 14.59 -32.30
N CYS A 3 11.75 15.36 -31.26
CA CYS A 3 11.81 14.88 -29.89
C CYS A 3 10.40 14.46 -29.48
N ASN A 4 10.14 13.15 -29.39
CA ASN A 4 9.02 12.64 -28.65
C ASN A 4 9.30 12.88 -27.16
N ALA A 5 8.80 14.00 -26.63
CA ALA A 5 8.66 14.18 -25.20
C ALA A 5 7.57 13.20 -24.73
N SER A 6 7.99 12.16 -23.99
CA SER A 6 7.05 11.30 -23.26
C SER A 6 6.30 12.17 -22.27
N VAL A 7 5.00 12.34 -22.50
CA VAL A 7 4.10 13.11 -21.64
C VAL A 7 4.06 12.41 -20.28
N ASP A 8 4.35 13.14 -19.20
CA ASP A 8 4.09 12.70 -17.85
C ASP A 8 2.57 12.51 -17.69
N GLY A 9 2.10 11.25 -17.70
CA GLY A 9 0.70 10.94 -17.48
C GLY A 9 0.36 11.23 -16.01
N LEU A 10 -0.53 12.17 -15.76
CA LEU A 10 -1.32 12.12 -14.54
C LEU A 10 -2.17 10.85 -14.63
N ALA A 11 -2.29 10.11 -13.53
CA ALA A 11 -3.23 9.01 -13.46
C ALA A 11 -4.65 9.54 -13.76
N ASN A 12 -5.47 8.76 -14.44
CA ASN A 12 -6.79 9.20 -14.89
C ASN A 12 -7.67 9.56 -13.68
N GLU A 13 -8.16 10.80 -13.61
CA GLU A 13 -8.95 11.34 -12.49
C GLU A 13 -10.42 10.87 -12.53
N ASN A 14 -10.75 9.74 -13.17
CA ASN A 14 -12.12 9.24 -13.18
C ASN A 14 -12.36 8.24 -12.05
N PRO A 15 -12.90 8.67 -10.88
CA PRO A 15 -13.05 7.81 -9.71
C PRO A 15 -14.03 6.65 -9.89
N ALA A 16 -14.93 6.73 -10.87
CA ALA A 16 -15.93 5.70 -11.18
C ALA A 16 -15.39 4.56 -12.08
N GLY A 17 -14.18 4.71 -12.64
CA GLY A 17 -13.70 3.82 -13.70
C GLY A 17 -12.93 2.57 -13.27
N CYS A 18 -12.42 2.50 -12.02
CA CYS A 18 -11.61 1.34 -11.63
C CYS A 18 -12.44 0.06 -11.44
N GLY A 19 -13.60 0.18 -10.82
CA GLY A 19 -14.53 -0.94 -10.61
C GLY A 19 -15.27 -1.41 -11.87
N ASP A 20 -15.28 -0.61 -12.94
CA ASP A 20 -15.97 -0.93 -14.19
C ASP A 20 -15.07 -1.69 -15.19
N SER A 21 -13.80 -1.90 -14.86
CA SER A 21 -12.86 -2.62 -15.72
C SER A 21 -12.99 -4.13 -15.57
N ASP A 22 -12.95 -4.85 -16.67
CA ASP A 22 -12.82 -6.31 -16.70
C ASP A 22 -11.38 -6.75 -16.33
N GLU A 23 -10.39 -5.88 -16.54
CA GLU A 23 -9.00 -6.12 -16.18
C GLU A 23 -8.73 -5.69 -14.74
N PRO A 24 -7.78 -6.34 -14.06
CA PRO A 24 -7.37 -5.93 -12.71
C PRO A 24 -6.85 -4.50 -12.69
N MET A 25 -7.28 -3.71 -11.70
CA MET A 25 -6.92 -2.30 -11.56
C MET A 25 -6.39 -2.01 -10.15
N LEU A 26 -5.33 -1.19 -10.08
CA LEU A 26 -4.91 -0.54 -8.84
C LEU A 26 -5.58 0.83 -8.75
N GLN A 27 -6.29 1.09 -7.66
CA GLN A 27 -6.79 2.43 -7.32
C GLN A 27 -6.02 2.98 -6.13
N VAL A 28 -5.49 4.19 -6.28
CA VAL A 28 -4.84 4.92 -5.19
C VAL A 28 -5.93 5.63 -4.38
N LEU A 29 -6.25 5.14 -3.19
CA LEU A 29 -7.21 5.80 -2.31
C LEU A 29 -6.60 7.02 -1.64
N GLY A 30 -5.32 6.92 -1.27
CA GLY A 30 -4.57 8.02 -0.68
C GLY A 30 -3.14 8.06 -1.20
N SER A 31 -2.74 9.21 -1.70
CA SER A 31 -1.45 9.46 -2.34
C SER A 31 -0.50 10.33 -1.51
N GLY A 32 -0.95 10.79 -0.33
CA GLY A 32 -0.20 11.59 0.63
C GLY A 32 0.50 10.80 1.72
N GLY A 33 1.31 11.49 2.51
CA GLY A 33 1.99 10.99 3.69
C GLY A 33 1.34 11.45 5.00
N PRO A 34 2.15 11.64 6.09
CA PRO A 34 1.62 11.90 7.42
C PRO A 34 1.15 13.35 7.69
N ILE A 35 1.36 14.27 6.76
CA ILE A 35 1.04 15.69 6.95
C ILE A 35 -0.05 16.09 5.95
N ALA A 36 -1.19 16.53 6.45
CA ALA A 36 -2.34 16.94 5.64
C ALA A 36 -2.22 18.39 5.12
N ASP A 37 -1.05 18.74 4.55
CA ASP A 37 -0.75 20.08 4.04
C ASP A 37 -0.87 20.22 2.51
N ASP A 38 -1.18 19.14 1.84
CA ASP A 38 -1.29 19.05 0.38
C ASP A 38 -2.69 18.61 -0.11
N GLY A 39 -3.65 18.42 0.81
CA GLY A 39 -5.03 18.05 0.51
C GLY A 39 -5.23 16.59 0.08
N ARG A 40 -4.25 15.72 0.33
CA ARG A 40 -4.29 14.29 0.00
C ARG A 40 -4.68 13.45 1.21
N ALA A 41 -5.38 12.35 0.97
CA ALA A 41 -5.49 11.29 1.97
C ALA A 41 -4.13 10.59 2.12
N SER A 42 -3.84 10.08 3.31
CA SER A 42 -2.63 9.29 3.58
C SER A 42 -2.67 7.95 2.85
N SER A 43 -1.60 7.16 2.95
CA SER A 43 -1.39 5.94 2.15
C SER A 43 -2.55 4.95 2.22
N GLY A 44 -3.03 4.56 1.03
CA GLY A 44 -4.00 3.49 0.86
C GLY A 44 -4.20 3.13 -0.59
N TYR A 45 -4.25 1.82 -0.87
CA TYR A 45 -4.32 1.29 -2.22
C TYR A 45 -5.33 0.16 -2.30
N LEU A 46 -6.20 0.20 -3.29
CA LEU A 46 -7.26 -0.79 -3.49
C LEU A 46 -7.04 -1.52 -4.80
N ILE A 47 -7.11 -2.85 -4.77
CA ILE A 47 -7.03 -3.67 -5.97
C ILE A 47 -8.42 -4.18 -6.31
N TRP A 48 -8.85 -3.84 -7.51
CA TRP A 48 -10.09 -4.27 -8.12
C TRP A 48 -9.86 -5.48 -9.03
N ILE A 49 -10.74 -6.48 -8.92
CA ILE A 49 -10.73 -7.66 -9.78
C ILE A 49 -12.18 -8.00 -10.13
N ASN A 50 -12.51 -8.04 -11.41
CA ASN A 50 -13.86 -8.33 -11.90
C ASN A 50 -14.93 -7.45 -11.23
N GLY A 51 -14.69 -6.15 -11.17
CA GLY A 51 -15.63 -5.17 -10.60
C GLY A 51 -15.77 -5.21 -9.08
N LYS A 52 -14.89 -5.92 -8.35
CA LYS A 52 -14.95 -6.05 -6.88
C LYS A 52 -13.69 -5.56 -6.22
N SER A 53 -13.85 -4.83 -5.10
CA SER A 53 -12.77 -4.31 -4.26
C SER A 53 -12.16 -5.42 -3.41
N ARG A 54 -11.13 -6.12 -3.94
CA ARG A 54 -10.65 -7.40 -3.36
C ARG A 54 -9.57 -7.24 -2.30
N PHE A 55 -8.61 -6.35 -2.51
CA PHE A 55 -7.46 -6.21 -1.63
C PHE A 55 -7.23 -4.75 -1.29
N LEU A 56 -7.12 -4.45 0.00
CA LEU A 56 -6.79 -3.13 0.50
C LEU A 56 -5.42 -3.17 1.16
N ILE A 57 -4.51 -2.33 0.67
CA ILE A 57 -3.15 -2.20 1.21
C ILE A 57 -3.01 -0.82 1.82
N ASP A 58 -2.69 -0.78 3.11
CA ASP A 58 -2.70 0.36 4.00
C ASP A 58 -4.08 1.03 4.17
N THR A 59 -4.28 1.60 5.33
CA THR A 59 -5.51 2.26 5.78
C THR A 59 -5.17 3.56 6.49
N GLY A 60 -4.41 4.42 5.84
CA GLY A 60 -4.03 5.73 6.38
C GLY A 60 -5.21 6.69 6.50
N GLY A 61 -4.98 7.84 7.14
CA GLY A 61 -6.02 8.83 7.38
C GLY A 61 -6.67 9.35 6.09
N GLY A 62 -7.99 9.26 5.98
CA GLY A 62 -8.78 9.62 4.80
C GLY A 62 -9.05 8.45 3.84
N VAL A 63 -8.37 7.31 3.97
CA VAL A 63 -8.58 6.12 3.14
C VAL A 63 -10.00 5.59 3.27
N PHE A 64 -10.56 5.60 4.49
CA PHE A 64 -11.95 5.16 4.70
C PHE A 64 -12.96 6.00 3.91
N LEU A 65 -12.80 7.32 3.88
CA LEU A 65 -13.66 8.19 3.07
C LEU A 65 -13.50 7.90 1.58
N ARG A 66 -12.26 7.80 1.11
CA ARG A 66 -11.95 7.49 -0.30
C ARG A 66 -12.40 6.10 -0.74
N PHE A 67 -12.39 5.12 0.17
CA PHE A 67 -12.95 3.79 -0.04
C PHE A 67 -14.45 3.87 -0.38
N GLY A 68 -15.20 4.69 0.36
CA GLY A 68 -16.61 4.95 0.08
C GLY A 68 -16.83 5.71 -1.24
N GLU A 69 -16.04 6.75 -1.51
CA GLU A 69 -16.11 7.53 -2.76
C GLU A 69 -15.78 6.69 -4.00
N ALA A 70 -14.87 5.72 -3.85
CA ALA A 70 -14.53 4.75 -4.90
C ALA A 70 -15.66 3.74 -5.18
N GLY A 71 -16.73 3.72 -4.39
CA GLY A 71 -17.78 2.71 -4.47
C GLY A 71 -17.36 1.33 -3.99
N ALA A 72 -16.27 1.24 -3.24
CA ALA A 72 -15.76 -0.01 -2.71
C ALA A 72 -16.65 -0.56 -1.59
N ARG A 73 -16.65 -1.89 -1.43
CA ARG A 73 -17.52 -2.58 -0.48
C ARG A 73 -16.72 -3.45 0.45
N PHE A 74 -16.97 -3.35 1.75
CA PHE A 74 -16.34 -4.20 2.77
C PHE A 74 -16.60 -5.69 2.53
N ASP A 75 -17.80 -6.04 2.04
CA ASP A 75 -18.18 -7.42 1.72
C ASP A 75 -17.31 -8.07 0.64
N ASP A 76 -16.75 -7.27 -0.26
CA ASP A 76 -15.93 -7.74 -1.37
C ASP A 76 -14.47 -7.99 -0.97
N LEU A 77 -13.99 -7.39 0.14
CA LEU A 77 -12.61 -7.54 0.57
C LEU A 77 -12.26 -9.00 0.87
N ASN A 78 -11.13 -9.47 0.39
CA ASN A 78 -10.57 -10.76 0.71
C ASN A 78 -9.43 -10.64 1.72
N HIS A 79 -8.62 -9.57 1.59
CA HIS A 79 -7.47 -9.35 2.43
C HIS A 79 -7.22 -7.86 2.66
N ILE A 80 -6.79 -7.53 3.87
CA ILE A 80 -6.24 -6.21 4.25
C ILE A 80 -4.76 -6.42 4.56
N ALA A 81 -3.89 -5.62 3.97
CA ALA A 81 -2.45 -5.66 4.19
C ALA A 81 -1.99 -4.34 4.79
N ILE A 82 -1.31 -4.37 5.92
CA ILE A 82 -0.75 -3.16 6.55
C ILE A 82 0.78 -3.21 6.44
N SER A 83 1.35 -2.21 5.79
CA SER A 83 2.80 -2.17 5.60
C SER A 83 3.55 -1.94 6.91
N HIS A 84 3.05 -1.05 7.75
CA HIS A 84 3.55 -0.77 9.09
C HIS A 84 2.55 0.07 9.92
N PHE A 85 2.83 0.27 11.22
CA PHE A 85 1.87 0.90 12.13
C PHE A 85 2.14 2.39 12.41
N HIS A 86 2.68 3.15 11.44
CA HIS A 86 2.51 4.60 11.48
C HIS A 86 1.05 4.97 11.19
N THR A 87 0.59 6.09 11.73
CA THR A 87 -0.81 6.51 11.62
C THR A 87 -1.24 6.77 10.18
N ASP A 88 -0.35 7.26 9.35
CA ASP A 88 -0.59 7.50 7.93
C ASP A 88 -0.66 6.22 7.07
N HIS A 89 -0.54 5.04 7.71
CA HIS A 89 -0.73 3.73 7.08
C HIS A 89 -1.81 2.87 7.76
N SER A 90 -2.28 3.24 8.96
CA SER A 90 -3.12 2.34 9.76
C SER A 90 -4.30 2.99 10.50
N SER A 91 -4.41 4.33 10.53
CA SER A 91 -5.39 5.03 11.39
C SER A 91 -6.85 4.73 11.05
N ASP A 92 -7.21 4.54 9.78
CA ASP A 92 -8.59 4.34 9.35
C ASP A 92 -9.06 2.87 9.42
N LEU A 93 -8.20 1.93 9.85
CA LEU A 93 -8.59 0.52 9.99
C LEU A 93 -9.82 0.36 10.89
N SER A 94 -9.86 1.06 12.02
CA SER A 94 -10.99 0.99 12.94
C SER A 94 -12.29 1.53 12.33
N ALA A 95 -12.22 2.59 11.52
CA ALA A 95 -13.36 3.15 10.81
C ALA A 95 -13.88 2.18 9.73
N LEU A 96 -12.97 1.54 9.00
CA LEU A 96 -13.30 0.52 8.01
C LEU A 96 -13.99 -0.70 8.67
N LEU A 97 -13.46 -1.21 9.78
CA LEU A 97 -14.06 -2.31 10.55
C LEU A 97 -15.42 -1.92 11.10
N LYS A 98 -15.61 -0.67 11.56
CA LYS A 98 -16.91 -0.19 11.98
C LYS A 98 -17.92 -0.17 10.83
N SER A 99 -17.53 0.20 9.64
CA SER A 99 -18.38 0.09 8.45
C SER A 99 -18.74 -1.37 8.16
N GLY A 100 -17.76 -2.27 8.27
CA GLY A 100 -17.97 -3.71 8.13
C GLY A 100 -18.95 -4.32 9.14
N TYR A 101 -19.09 -3.73 10.33
CA TYR A 101 -20.09 -4.12 11.33
C TYR A 101 -21.53 -4.08 10.77
N PHE A 102 -21.83 -3.20 9.83
CA PHE A 102 -23.13 -3.06 9.19
C PHE A 102 -23.23 -3.82 7.87
N SER A 103 -22.21 -4.58 7.51
CA SER A 103 -22.22 -5.40 6.31
C SER A 103 -22.92 -6.75 6.52
N ASN A 104 -23.19 -7.45 5.42
CA ASN A 104 -23.73 -8.80 5.46
C ASN A 104 -22.65 -9.88 5.30
N ARG A 105 -21.38 -9.54 5.58
CA ARG A 105 -20.27 -10.44 5.43
C ARG A 105 -20.38 -11.64 6.37
N THR A 106 -20.25 -12.83 5.83
CA THR A 106 -20.27 -14.11 6.61
C THR A 106 -18.96 -14.87 6.54
N ARG A 107 -18.06 -14.51 5.61
CA ARG A 107 -16.75 -15.16 5.47
C ARG A 107 -15.69 -14.39 6.25
N GLU A 108 -14.72 -15.11 6.78
CA GLU A 108 -13.56 -14.54 7.46
C GLU A 108 -12.86 -13.50 6.59
N LEU A 109 -12.18 -12.55 7.22
CA LEU A 109 -11.38 -11.52 6.56
C LEU A 109 -9.93 -11.71 6.95
N SER A 110 -9.10 -12.00 5.96
CA SER A 110 -7.67 -12.10 6.17
C SER A 110 -7.05 -10.71 6.35
N ILE A 111 -6.09 -10.60 7.26
CA ILE A 111 -5.29 -9.39 7.48
C ILE A 111 -3.82 -9.75 7.70
N SER A 112 -2.89 -8.97 7.16
CA SER A 112 -1.47 -9.16 7.41
C SER A 112 -0.75 -7.85 7.72
N GLY A 113 0.38 -7.97 8.40
CA GLY A 113 1.26 -6.88 8.70
C GLY A 113 2.55 -7.36 9.37
N PRO A 114 3.43 -6.44 9.82
CA PRO A 114 4.70 -6.81 10.41
C PRO A 114 4.55 -7.48 11.78
N MET A 115 5.51 -8.33 12.14
CA MET A 115 5.76 -8.73 13.53
C MET A 115 6.27 -7.54 14.35
N ALA A 116 6.15 -7.66 15.68
CA ALA A 116 6.66 -6.66 16.62
C ALA A 116 8.17 -6.44 16.47
N GLY A 117 8.58 -5.19 16.64
CA GLY A 117 10.02 -4.84 16.68
C GLY A 117 10.28 -3.49 17.34
N GLY A 118 11.28 -3.43 18.21
CA GLY A 118 11.55 -2.24 19.01
C GLY A 118 10.33 -1.84 19.85
N ASP A 119 9.92 -0.59 19.76
CA ASP A 119 8.77 -0.03 20.48
C ASP A 119 7.43 -0.21 19.71
N TYR A 120 7.46 -0.85 18.54
CA TYR A 120 6.30 -1.03 17.67
C TYR A 120 5.61 -2.37 17.93
N PRO A 121 4.27 -2.40 18.01
CA PRO A 121 3.52 -3.65 18.14
C PRO A 121 3.63 -4.49 16.87
N GLY A 122 3.42 -5.79 17.00
CA GLY A 122 3.07 -6.64 15.87
C GLY A 122 1.58 -6.51 15.52
N THR A 123 1.19 -7.12 14.43
CA THR A 123 -0.18 -7.06 13.91
C THR A 123 -1.21 -7.56 14.92
N ASP A 124 -0.92 -8.69 15.56
CA ASP A 124 -1.81 -9.27 16.57
C ASP A 124 -1.98 -8.36 17.79
N ASP A 125 -0.88 -7.79 18.28
CA ASP A 125 -0.91 -6.88 19.42
C ASP A 125 -1.59 -5.55 19.06
N TYR A 126 -1.37 -5.03 17.86
CA TYR A 126 -2.06 -3.84 17.35
C TYR A 126 -3.58 -4.05 17.31
N LEU A 127 -4.04 -5.18 16.74
CA LEU A 127 -5.47 -5.51 16.70
C LEU A 127 -6.06 -5.67 18.12
N LYS A 128 -5.35 -6.31 19.03
CA LYS A 128 -5.78 -6.44 20.44
C LYS A 128 -5.88 -5.09 21.13
N ARG A 129 -4.92 -4.18 20.95
CA ARG A 129 -4.97 -2.82 21.52
C ARG A 129 -6.13 -2.00 20.96
N LEU A 130 -6.54 -2.23 19.73
CA LEU A 130 -7.70 -1.56 19.15
C LEU A 130 -9.02 -2.16 19.62
N LEU A 131 -9.14 -3.50 19.67
CA LEU A 131 -10.43 -4.19 19.65
C LEU A 131 -10.73 -5.04 20.89
N SER A 132 -9.73 -5.36 21.75
CA SER A 132 -9.99 -6.28 22.88
C SER A 132 -11.09 -5.81 23.79
N GLN A 133 -11.90 -6.75 24.31
CA GLN A 133 -13.05 -6.49 25.17
C GLN A 133 -12.67 -5.72 26.43
N ASP A 134 -11.49 -6.02 27.01
CA ASP A 134 -11.08 -5.47 28.31
C ASP A 134 -10.43 -4.09 28.19
N ASN A 135 -9.53 -3.90 27.20
CA ASN A 135 -8.65 -2.74 27.13
C ASN A 135 -8.56 -2.13 25.72
N GLY A 136 -9.31 -2.63 24.74
CA GLY A 136 -9.28 -2.09 23.38
C GLY A 136 -9.95 -0.73 23.28
N ALA A 137 -9.39 0.16 22.51
CA ALA A 137 -9.97 1.48 22.27
C ALA A 137 -11.39 1.38 21.66
N TYR A 138 -11.68 0.32 20.91
CA TYR A 138 -12.97 0.04 20.27
C TYR A 138 -13.51 -1.33 20.70
N ALA A 139 -13.63 -1.57 22.03
CA ALA A 139 -14.04 -2.85 22.60
C ALA A 139 -15.38 -3.39 22.06
N TYR A 140 -16.28 -2.55 21.58
CA TYR A 140 -17.54 -2.96 20.94
C TYR A 140 -17.34 -3.67 19.58
N LEU A 141 -16.12 -3.68 19.03
CA LEU A 141 -15.72 -4.41 17.84
C LEU A 141 -14.92 -5.68 18.17
N ALA A 142 -14.87 -6.10 19.44
CA ALA A 142 -14.07 -7.24 19.90
C ALA A 142 -14.41 -8.55 19.16
N GLY A 143 -15.64 -8.70 18.67
CA GLY A 143 -16.04 -9.86 17.87
C GLY A 143 -15.20 -10.10 16.60
N TYR A 144 -14.50 -9.09 16.10
CA TYR A 144 -13.54 -9.29 15.01
C TYR A 144 -12.29 -10.11 15.41
N LEU A 145 -12.01 -10.24 16.71
CA LEU A 145 -10.89 -11.04 17.19
C LEU A 145 -11.21 -12.53 17.27
N ASP A 146 -12.47 -12.90 17.48
CA ASP A 146 -12.89 -14.27 17.74
C ASP A 146 -14.09 -14.78 16.93
N GLY A 147 -14.71 -13.92 16.11
CA GLY A 147 -15.91 -14.25 15.32
C GLY A 147 -17.20 -14.19 16.13
N SER A 148 -17.19 -13.60 17.33
CA SER A 148 -18.36 -13.45 18.18
C SER A 148 -19.26 -12.27 17.80
N ALA A 149 -20.39 -12.12 18.49
CA ALA A 149 -21.33 -10.99 18.37
C ALA A 149 -21.82 -10.72 16.93
N GLY A 150 -21.85 -11.74 16.07
CA GLY A 150 -22.28 -11.63 14.68
C GLY A 150 -21.24 -10.99 13.74
N LEU A 151 -20.02 -10.77 14.21
CA LEU A 151 -18.91 -10.30 13.40
C LEU A 151 -18.10 -11.46 12.84
N VAL A 152 -17.49 -11.25 11.68
CA VAL A 152 -16.53 -12.21 11.12
C VAL A 152 -15.20 -12.10 11.83
N LYS A 153 -14.48 -13.20 11.95
CA LYS A 153 -13.13 -13.18 12.49
C LYS A 153 -12.14 -12.56 11.50
N LEU A 154 -11.19 -11.78 12.02
CA LEU A 154 -9.98 -11.37 11.32
C LEU A 154 -8.93 -12.47 11.48
N GLU A 155 -8.55 -13.11 10.39
CA GLU A 155 -7.45 -14.07 10.36
C GLU A 155 -6.14 -13.33 10.07
N SER A 156 -5.35 -13.12 11.12
CA SER A 156 -4.10 -12.35 11.03
C SER A 156 -2.90 -13.21 10.66
N THR A 157 -2.00 -12.64 9.85
CA THR A 157 -0.68 -13.21 9.52
C THR A 157 0.40 -12.17 9.80
N GLU A 158 1.31 -12.47 10.72
CA GLU A 158 2.47 -11.63 11.00
C GLU A 158 3.66 -11.99 10.13
N VAL A 159 4.32 -10.98 9.57
CA VAL A 159 5.51 -11.12 8.71
C VAL A 159 6.76 -10.73 9.48
N ASP A 160 7.72 -11.65 9.60
CA ASP A 160 9.03 -11.35 10.19
C ASP A 160 9.85 -10.47 9.24
N THR A 161 10.04 -9.22 9.62
CA THR A 161 10.77 -8.22 8.82
C THR A 161 12.28 -8.44 8.79
N LYS A 162 12.83 -9.36 9.61
CA LYS A 162 14.28 -9.63 9.74
C LYS A 162 14.77 -10.75 8.82
N LEU A 163 13.89 -11.60 8.33
CA LEU A 163 14.27 -12.84 7.63
C LEU A 163 14.74 -12.63 6.18
N GLY A 164 14.43 -11.51 5.56
CA GLY A 164 14.79 -11.26 4.16
C GLY A 164 14.14 -12.20 3.14
N ASN A 165 13.32 -13.15 3.59
CA ASN A 165 12.57 -14.10 2.76
C ASN A 165 11.12 -13.66 2.65
N ALA A 166 10.51 -13.89 1.48
CA ALA A 166 9.09 -13.63 1.29
C ALA A 166 8.23 -14.61 2.09
N THR A 167 7.16 -14.09 2.69
CA THR A 167 6.13 -14.85 3.40
C THR A 167 4.84 -14.78 2.58
N ARG A 168 4.22 -15.92 2.26
CA ARG A 168 2.90 -15.97 1.68
C ARG A 168 1.86 -15.60 2.74
N VAL A 169 1.11 -14.51 2.52
CA VAL A 169 0.10 -13.99 3.46
C VAL A 169 -1.34 -14.22 2.98
N TYR A 170 -1.53 -14.45 1.67
CA TYR A 170 -2.82 -14.78 1.10
C TYR A 170 -2.64 -15.62 -0.16
N THR A 171 -3.57 -16.55 -0.41
CA THR A 171 -3.67 -17.30 -1.67
C THR A 171 -5.12 -17.60 -2.00
N ASP A 172 -5.45 -17.48 -3.27
CA ASP A 172 -6.70 -17.94 -3.87
C ASP A 172 -6.33 -18.74 -5.14
N PRO A 173 -6.17 -20.06 -5.03
CA PRO A 173 -5.71 -20.89 -6.14
C PRO A 173 -6.74 -20.98 -7.28
N ASP A 174 -8.03 -20.83 -6.97
CA ASP A 174 -9.08 -20.88 -7.99
C ASP A 174 -9.08 -19.64 -8.88
N ALA A 175 -8.62 -18.52 -8.34
CA ALA A 175 -8.49 -17.24 -9.07
C ALA A 175 -7.05 -16.95 -9.55
N ASP A 176 -6.09 -17.85 -9.29
CA ASP A 176 -4.64 -17.65 -9.54
C ASP A 176 -4.10 -16.35 -8.92
N ILE A 177 -4.43 -16.16 -7.63
CA ILE A 177 -4.04 -14.96 -6.87
C ILE A 177 -3.19 -15.36 -5.66
N ASP A 178 -2.07 -14.67 -5.53
CA ASP A 178 -1.17 -14.79 -4.38
C ASP A 178 -0.76 -13.41 -3.86
N ILE A 179 -0.64 -13.28 -2.55
CA ILE A 179 0.00 -12.12 -1.91
C ILE A 179 1.18 -12.59 -1.09
N ASP A 180 2.35 -12.11 -1.44
CA ASP A 180 3.59 -12.31 -0.69
C ASP A 180 4.02 -11.00 -0.02
N ALA A 181 4.68 -11.08 1.12
CA ALA A 181 5.22 -9.95 1.87
C ALA A 181 6.70 -10.17 2.22
N ILE A 182 7.48 -9.09 2.25
CA ILE A 182 8.90 -9.12 2.63
C ILE A 182 9.25 -7.92 3.49
N GLY A 183 10.14 -8.10 4.47
CA GLY A 183 10.66 -7.01 5.29
C GLY A 183 11.51 -6.02 4.48
N VAL A 184 11.33 -4.72 4.74
CA VAL A 184 12.10 -3.64 4.13
C VAL A 184 12.60 -2.63 5.18
N PRO A 185 13.75 -1.95 4.93
CA PRO A 185 14.35 -1.06 5.93
C PRO A 185 13.64 0.30 5.98
N HIS A 186 13.02 0.62 7.11
CA HIS A 186 12.39 1.91 7.43
C HIS A 186 12.85 2.42 8.80
N GLY A 187 14.16 2.65 8.97
CA GLY A 187 14.75 3.01 10.25
C GLY A 187 14.50 1.95 11.34
N PRO A 188 13.92 2.32 12.50
CA PRO A 188 13.61 1.37 13.58
C PRO A 188 12.23 0.68 13.40
N VAL A 189 11.43 1.09 12.41
CA VAL A 189 10.03 0.68 12.24
C VAL A 189 9.95 -0.64 11.49
N PRO A 190 9.38 -1.70 12.06
CA PRO A 190 9.10 -2.93 11.31
C PRO A 190 8.17 -2.63 10.14
N THR A 191 8.65 -2.84 8.93
CA THR A 191 7.92 -2.49 7.71
C THR A 191 8.02 -3.61 6.70
N VAL A 192 6.93 -3.87 5.98
CA VAL A 192 6.83 -4.87 4.93
C VAL A 192 6.41 -4.24 3.61
N SER A 193 6.94 -4.80 2.52
CA SER A 193 6.46 -4.58 1.16
C SER A 193 5.59 -5.76 0.74
N TYR A 194 4.61 -5.50 -0.11
CA TYR A 194 3.69 -6.51 -0.61
C TYR A 194 3.82 -6.69 -2.12
N ARG A 195 3.76 -7.95 -2.57
CA ARG A 195 3.58 -8.30 -3.98
C ARG A 195 2.26 -9.03 -4.15
N VAL A 196 1.36 -8.46 -4.93
CA VAL A 196 0.10 -9.10 -5.34
C VAL A 196 0.27 -9.62 -6.75
N ARG A 197 0.12 -10.95 -6.94
CA ARG A 197 0.11 -11.60 -8.24
C ARG A 197 -1.32 -11.98 -8.62
N ILE A 198 -1.66 -11.73 -9.88
CA ILE A 198 -2.96 -12.08 -10.47
C ILE A 198 -2.65 -12.66 -11.85
N GLY A 199 -2.69 -13.99 -11.96
CA GLY A 199 -2.20 -14.67 -13.16
C GLY A 199 -0.75 -14.28 -13.48
N PRO A 200 -0.45 -13.87 -14.74
CA PRO A 200 0.91 -13.48 -15.16
C PRO A 200 1.33 -12.09 -14.69
N GLN A 201 0.43 -11.28 -14.19
CA GLN A 201 0.68 -9.90 -13.80
C GLN A 201 1.00 -9.78 -12.30
N SER A 202 1.71 -8.73 -11.92
CA SER A 202 1.92 -8.43 -10.50
C SER A 202 2.08 -6.95 -10.23
N ILE A 203 1.66 -6.54 -9.03
CA ILE A 203 1.94 -5.24 -8.44
C ILE A 203 2.85 -5.44 -7.24
N VAL A 204 3.84 -4.59 -7.08
CA VAL A 204 4.60 -4.48 -5.83
C VAL A 204 4.35 -3.11 -5.21
N LEU A 205 3.89 -3.13 -3.96
CA LEU A 205 3.73 -1.93 -3.13
C LEU A 205 4.89 -1.92 -2.14
N ALA A 206 5.81 -0.98 -2.34
CA ALA A 206 7.08 -0.96 -1.64
C ALA A 206 6.96 -0.64 -0.14
N GLY A 207 5.86 0.00 0.28
CA GLY A 207 5.75 0.59 1.60
C GLY A 207 6.80 1.69 1.82
N ASP A 208 6.92 2.17 3.04
CA ASP A 208 7.97 3.11 3.40
C ASP A 208 9.31 2.38 3.54
N GLN A 209 10.32 2.84 2.80
CA GLN A 209 11.64 2.25 2.87
C GLN A 209 12.74 3.23 2.42
N ASN A 210 13.96 3.01 2.92
CA ASN A 210 15.11 3.84 2.55
C ASN A 210 15.83 3.39 1.27
N GLY A 211 15.37 2.31 0.64
CA GLY A 211 15.88 1.78 -0.62
C GLY A 211 17.17 0.94 -0.50
N ASN A 212 17.63 0.63 0.70
CA ASN A 212 18.86 -0.15 0.92
C ASN A 212 18.54 -1.64 1.16
N SER A 213 17.88 -2.30 0.19
CA SER A 213 17.53 -3.72 0.27
C SER A 213 17.68 -4.38 -1.09
N GLU A 214 18.70 -5.24 -1.25
CA GLU A 214 18.86 -6.06 -2.45
C GLU A 214 17.77 -7.12 -2.54
N THR A 215 17.36 -7.69 -1.41
CA THR A 215 16.27 -8.68 -1.35
C THR A 215 14.94 -8.10 -1.82
N PHE A 216 14.69 -6.80 -1.58
CA PHE A 216 13.52 -6.13 -2.14
C PHE A 216 13.57 -6.01 -3.67
N ILE A 217 14.75 -5.74 -4.24
CA ILE A 217 14.92 -5.65 -5.71
C ILE A 217 14.59 -7.00 -6.35
N ASP A 218 15.10 -8.10 -5.79
CA ASP A 218 14.78 -9.45 -6.26
C ASP A 218 13.32 -9.81 -6.08
N PHE A 219 12.73 -9.45 -4.94
CA PHE A 219 11.30 -9.62 -4.66
C PHE A 219 10.40 -8.87 -5.66
N ALA A 220 10.79 -7.67 -6.09
CA ALA A 220 10.03 -6.85 -7.01
C ALA A 220 10.36 -7.10 -8.50
N ARG A 221 11.28 -8.02 -8.81
CA ARG A 221 11.74 -8.26 -10.18
C ARG A 221 10.61 -8.67 -11.11
N GLY A 222 10.55 -8.00 -12.28
CA GLY A 222 9.58 -8.27 -13.34
C GLY A 222 8.13 -7.89 -13.01
N THR A 223 7.91 -7.03 -12.00
CA THR A 223 6.57 -6.55 -11.68
C THR A 223 5.99 -5.68 -12.79
N SER A 224 4.69 -5.79 -13.06
CA SER A 224 3.98 -4.91 -14.02
C SER A 224 3.94 -3.46 -13.52
N VAL A 225 3.62 -3.28 -12.23
CA VAL A 225 3.59 -1.97 -11.56
C VAL A 225 4.39 -2.03 -10.27
N LEU A 226 5.31 -1.09 -10.10
CA LEU A 226 6.04 -0.84 -8.86
C LEU A 226 5.52 0.47 -8.25
N VAL A 227 4.92 0.41 -7.07
CA VAL A 227 4.53 1.59 -6.29
C VAL A 227 5.67 1.94 -5.35
N MET A 228 6.24 3.13 -5.49
CA MET A 228 7.30 3.64 -4.61
C MET A 228 6.87 4.94 -3.94
N HIS A 229 7.17 5.06 -2.67
CA HIS A 229 6.88 6.26 -1.88
C HIS A 229 7.97 7.33 -2.10
N MET A 230 7.56 8.57 -2.37
CA MET A 230 8.46 9.70 -2.65
C MET A 230 8.13 10.91 -1.75
N PRO A 231 8.25 10.80 -0.41
CA PRO A 231 7.96 11.91 0.52
C PRO A 231 9.12 12.90 0.67
N VAL A 232 10.26 12.64 0.02
CA VAL A 232 11.49 13.41 0.23
C VAL A 232 12.11 13.85 -1.09
N PRO A 233 12.78 15.05 -1.13
CA PRO A 233 13.56 15.47 -2.28
C PRO A 233 14.92 14.74 -2.36
N GLU A 234 15.65 14.94 -3.46
CA GLU A 234 16.93 14.28 -3.72
C GLU A 234 17.99 14.58 -2.65
N ASN A 235 18.06 15.81 -2.16
CA ASN A 235 19.08 16.28 -1.22
C ASN A 235 18.75 15.99 0.25
N ILE A 236 17.80 15.06 0.52
CA ILE A 236 17.40 14.71 1.88
C ILE A 236 18.57 14.13 2.69
N SER A 237 18.66 14.50 3.95
CA SER A 237 19.66 14.03 4.90
C SER A 237 19.05 13.66 6.26
N GLY A 238 19.89 13.21 7.19
CA GLY A 238 19.48 12.91 8.56
C GLY A 238 18.42 11.82 8.66
N VAL A 239 17.39 12.06 9.47
CA VAL A 239 16.31 11.08 9.73
C VAL A 239 15.52 10.77 8.46
N GLY A 240 15.20 11.78 7.64
CA GLY A 240 14.45 11.58 6.41
C GLY A 240 15.13 10.59 5.45
N ARG A 241 16.47 10.67 5.30
CA ARG A 241 17.23 9.73 4.46
C ARG A 241 17.31 8.31 5.06
N LYS A 242 17.28 8.19 6.38
CA LYS A 242 17.24 6.87 7.05
C LYS A 242 15.91 6.15 6.84
N LEU A 243 14.83 6.90 6.65
CA LEU A 243 13.47 6.40 6.51
C LEU A 243 13.07 6.18 5.05
N HIS A 244 13.50 7.05 4.13
CA HIS A 244 12.99 7.10 2.76
C HIS A 244 14.09 7.12 1.71
N ALA A 245 13.80 6.49 0.57
CA ALA A 245 14.67 6.51 -0.61
C ALA A 245 14.59 7.88 -1.32
N PRO A 246 15.73 8.49 -1.69
CA PRO A 246 15.72 9.68 -2.54
C PRO A 246 15.34 9.32 -3.99
N PRO A 247 14.88 10.30 -4.80
CA PRO A 247 14.42 10.08 -6.17
C PRO A 247 15.40 9.32 -7.08
N SER A 248 16.69 9.62 -7.04
CA SER A 248 17.70 8.92 -7.86
C SER A 248 17.77 7.41 -7.52
N LEU A 249 17.62 7.07 -6.23
CA LEU A 249 17.60 5.68 -5.78
C LEU A 249 16.29 4.99 -6.15
N ILE A 250 15.14 5.69 -6.09
CA ILE A 250 13.86 5.17 -6.59
C ILE A 250 13.99 4.80 -8.08
N GLY A 251 14.56 5.69 -8.90
CA GLY A 251 14.80 5.43 -10.30
C GLY A 251 15.73 4.25 -10.57
N LYS A 252 16.78 4.10 -9.74
CA LYS A 252 17.69 2.94 -9.79
C LYS A 252 16.95 1.64 -9.49
N ILE A 253 16.20 1.59 -8.38
CA ILE A 253 15.41 0.42 -7.96
C ILE A 253 14.42 0.03 -9.07
N ALA A 254 13.68 0.98 -9.62
CA ALA A 254 12.71 0.71 -10.68
C ALA A 254 13.39 0.14 -11.95
N ALA A 255 14.58 0.61 -12.29
CA ALA A 255 15.34 0.08 -13.41
C ALA A 255 15.86 -1.36 -13.14
N GLU A 256 16.37 -1.63 -11.95
CA GLU A 256 16.93 -2.93 -11.56
C GLU A 256 15.85 -4.01 -11.38
N THR A 257 14.65 -3.63 -10.94
CA THR A 257 13.51 -4.53 -10.88
C THR A 257 12.93 -4.86 -12.25
N GLY A 258 13.20 -4.05 -13.27
CA GLY A 258 12.61 -4.19 -14.60
C GLY A 258 11.11 -3.91 -14.61
N ALA A 259 10.62 -3.07 -13.71
CA ALA A 259 9.20 -2.71 -13.62
C ALA A 259 8.67 -2.11 -14.92
N GLY A 260 7.46 -2.48 -15.35
CA GLY A 260 6.81 -1.89 -16.52
C GLY A 260 6.38 -0.45 -16.29
N THR A 261 5.75 -0.21 -15.13
CA THR A 261 5.28 1.11 -14.67
C THR A 261 5.85 1.39 -13.27
N LEU A 262 6.41 2.57 -13.08
CA LEU A 262 6.73 3.12 -11.76
C LEU A 262 5.63 4.12 -11.37
N LEU A 263 4.89 3.82 -10.31
CA LEU A 263 3.89 4.70 -9.72
C LEU A 263 4.49 5.35 -8.46
N LEU A 264 4.62 6.66 -8.47
CA LEU A 264 5.06 7.44 -7.32
C LEU A 264 3.86 7.86 -6.48
N SER A 265 3.96 7.71 -5.16
CA SER A 265 2.91 8.02 -4.20
C SER A 265 3.51 8.50 -2.87
N HIS A 266 2.68 8.64 -1.82
CA HIS A 266 3.11 9.05 -0.49
C HIS A 266 3.84 10.40 -0.49
N PHE A 267 3.25 11.36 -1.19
CA PHE A 267 3.85 12.68 -1.33
C PHE A 267 3.72 13.49 -0.03
N MET A 268 4.60 14.46 0.12
CA MET A 268 4.55 15.52 1.11
C MET A 268 4.85 16.86 0.40
N ALA A 269 4.43 17.98 0.95
CA ALA A 269 4.67 19.30 0.36
C ALA A 269 6.14 19.48 -0.06
N ARG A 270 7.09 19.08 0.80
CA ARG A 270 8.54 19.16 0.51
C ARG A 270 9.00 18.35 -0.71
N SER A 271 8.32 17.25 -1.03
CA SER A 271 8.64 16.45 -2.23
C SER A 271 7.95 17.02 -3.47
N LEU A 272 6.75 17.58 -3.30
CA LEU A 272 5.99 18.22 -4.37
C LEU A 272 6.64 19.55 -4.84
N GLU A 273 7.18 20.34 -3.91
CA GLU A 273 7.95 21.56 -4.23
C GLU A 273 9.17 21.28 -5.10
N ASN A 274 9.77 20.07 -4.98
CA ASN A 274 10.95 19.66 -5.75
C ASN A 274 10.60 18.60 -6.82
N ARG A 275 9.33 18.53 -7.23
CA ARG A 275 8.80 17.46 -8.08
C ARG A 275 9.54 17.32 -9.42
N GLU A 276 9.77 18.42 -10.12
CA GLU A 276 10.40 18.38 -11.44
C GLU A 276 11.84 17.85 -11.37
N GLU A 277 12.64 18.31 -10.41
CA GLU A 277 13.99 17.82 -10.18
C GLU A 277 13.96 16.32 -9.81
N SER A 278 13.06 15.93 -8.93
CA SER A 278 12.87 14.53 -8.51
C SER A 278 12.54 13.62 -9.70
N LEU A 279 11.63 14.04 -10.58
CA LEU A 279 11.27 13.29 -11.78
C LEU A 279 12.44 13.19 -12.77
N GLN A 280 13.26 14.24 -12.91
CA GLN A 280 14.48 14.21 -13.74
C GLN A 280 15.50 13.20 -13.20
N GLN A 281 15.72 13.16 -11.88
CA GLN A 281 16.59 12.17 -11.23
C GLN A 281 16.11 10.75 -11.49
N ILE A 282 14.81 10.48 -11.33
CA ILE A 282 14.21 9.17 -11.62
C ILE A 282 14.41 8.81 -13.11
N ARG A 283 14.06 9.72 -14.04
CA ARG A 283 14.16 9.48 -15.50
C ARG A 283 15.59 9.30 -16.00
N SER A 284 16.57 9.81 -15.26
CA SER A 284 17.98 9.56 -15.59
C SER A 284 18.31 8.07 -15.52
N ARG A 285 17.62 7.29 -14.71
CA ARG A 285 17.84 5.86 -14.42
C ARG A 285 16.76 4.96 -15.00
N PHE A 286 15.48 5.30 -14.81
CA PHE A 286 14.33 4.50 -15.24
C PHE A 286 13.77 5.01 -16.57
N LYS A 287 13.57 4.11 -17.54
CA LYS A 287 13.08 4.43 -18.90
C LYS A 287 11.67 3.90 -19.18
N GLY A 288 11.07 3.19 -18.22
CA GLY A 288 9.70 2.71 -18.31
C GLY A 288 8.65 3.82 -18.10
N LYS A 289 7.40 3.42 -18.01
CA LYS A 289 6.29 4.35 -17.75
C LYS A 289 6.38 4.91 -16.32
N LEU A 290 6.39 6.23 -16.19
CA LEU A 290 6.44 6.94 -14.91
C LEU A 290 5.12 7.68 -14.68
N VAL A 291 4.46 7.40 -13.56
CA VAL A 291 3.16 7.97 -13.17
C VAL A 291 3.27 8.59 -11.78
N SER A 292 2.76 9.78 -11.58
CA SER A 292 2.58 10.39 -10.25
C SER A 292 1.13 10.19 -9.81
N ALA A 293 0.93 9.61 -8.63
CA ALA A 293 -0.38 9.35 -8.08
C ALA A 293 -1.12 10.64 -7.67
N VAL A 294 -2.42 10.60 -7.80
CA VAL A 294 -3.38 11.47 -7.11
C VAL A 294 -4.43 10.58 -6.47
N ASP A 295 -5.14 11.10 -5.47
CA ASP A 295 -6.22 10.35 -4.82
C ASP A 295 -7.26 9.91 -5.84
N LEU A 296 -7.78 8.69 -5.67
CA LEU A 296 -8.75 8.01 -6.52
C LEU A 296 -8.28 7.65 -7.94
N ALA A 297 -7.01 7.88 -8.25
CA ALA A 297 -6.45 7.53 -9.56
C ALA A 297 -6.43 6.02 -9.82
N CYS A 298 -6.74 5.63 -11.05
CA CYS A 298 -6.72 4.24 -11.53
C CYS A 298 -5.45 3.95 -12.35
N VAL A 299 -4.84 2.80 -12.12
CA VAL A 299 -3.68 2.30 -12.87
C VAL A 299 -3.92 0.84 -13.22
N GLY A 300 -3.94 0.51 -14.52
CA GLY A 300 -3.95 -0.88 -15.00
C GLY A 300 -2.57 -1.53 -14.92
N PHE A 301 -2.51 -2.85 -14.89
CA PHE A 301 -1.27 -3.62 -14.77
C PHE A 301 -1.30 -4.97 -15.49
#